data_4c3d211fea7dfb6f943c0e94e2d3702d
#
_entry.id   4c3d211fea7dfb6f943c0e94e2d3702d
#
_cell.length_a   1.000
_cell.length_b   1.000
_cell.length_c   1.000
_cell.angle_alpha   90.00
_cell.angle_beta   90.00
_cell.angle_gamma   90.00
#
_symmetry.space_group_name_H-M   'P 1'
#
loop_
_entity.id
_entity.type
_entity.pdbx_description
1 polymer ?
#
loop_
_entity_poly.entity_id
_entity_poly.type
_entity_poly.pdbx_seq_one_letter_code
_entity_poly.pdbx_strand_id
1 'polypeptide(L)'
;MKHFIIGTAGHIDHGKTSLIRALTGRNTDRLSEEQQRGITIDLGFTYYDDESGVRVGIVDVPGHEKFVKNMLSGVHGMDIVLVIVAADEGIMPQTIEHLNILNLLGVDKGIIVITKTDMVDKDWWGLVLDDVKEYISHTFLKDAPIVPVSSKTGDGIDELKSLISKFISEMPENINKGEGVLPIDRVFTLKGVGTVVTGTQTHGEFKINQDVFIYPEMIESKIRSIQVHGEDMNESFSSQRVAMNLANVKKEDIKRGSVISVKDHLLVSNLIDVKLKCIPDSKYSIKNRSRVRFHIGSEETLARVILLDRGELNPGEECYAQLLLQDEIVAMRKDKFIVRFFSPVITIGGGEILELKPSKKKRFREESIELIKNKDTDSISESIEAILADRGTDFVTKSDLSKLLSIPEEDIISDIE
;
A
#
# COMPACT_ATOMS: atom_id res chain seq x y z
N MET A 1 9.84 -17.14 10.92
CA MET A 1 9.09 -17.78 9.79
C MET A 1 8.88 -16.67 8.76
N LYS A 2 9.23 -16.90 7.50
CA LYS A 2 9.04 -15.89 6.45
C LYS A 2 7.55 -15.70 6.18
N HIS A 3 7.09 -14.46 6.05
CA HIS A 3 5.73 -14.11 5.67
C HIS A 3 5.79 -13.25 4.42
N PHE A 4 4.96 -13.58 3.44
CA PHE A 4 4.88 -12.87 2.18
C PHE A 4 3.44 -12.63 1.80
N ILE A 5 3.19 -11.50 1.17
CA ILE A 5 1.89 -11.13 0.64
C ILE A 5 1.98 -10.95 -0.87
N ILE A 6 1.17 -11.70 -1.59
CA ILE A 6 0.98 -11.55 -3.02
C ILE A 6 -0.33 -10.81 -3.27
N GLY A 7 -0.28 -9.77 -4.07
CA GLY A 7 -1.47 -9.06 -4.53
C GLY A 7 -1.83 -9.39 -5.97
N THR A 8 -3.10 -9.28 -6.33
CA THR A 8 -3.54 -9.30 -7.72
C THR A 8 -3.74 -7.90 -8.27
N ALA A 9 -3.55 -7.70 -9.56
CA ALA A 9 -3.89 -6.49 -10.29
C ALA A 9 -4.39 -6.86 -11.68
N GLY A 10 -5.22 -6.01 -12.29
CA GLY A 10 -5.74 -6.26 -13.64
C GLY A 10 -7.20 -5.87 -13.78
N HIS A 11 -7.68 -5.93 -15.01
CA HIS A 11 -9.02 -5.49 -15.38
C HIS A 11 -10.12 -6.36 -14.74
N ILE A 12 -11.34 -5.83 -14.73
CA ILE A 12 -12.54 -6.62 -14.39
C ILE A 12 -12.66 -7.80 -15.39
N ASP A 13 -13.15 -8.93 -14.94
CA ASP A 13 -13.36 -10.16 -15.74
C ASP A 13 -12.11 -10.79 -16.38
N HIS A 14 -10.89 -10.30 -16.05
CA HIS A 14 -9.63 -10.91 -16.44
C HIS A 14 -9.29 -12.19 -15.66
N GLY A 15 -10.17 -12.66 -14.78
CA GLY A 15 -10.04 -13.94 -14.09
C GLY A 15 -9.16 -13.93 -12.85
N LYS A 16 -8.99 -12.78 -12.16
CA LYS A 16 -8.22 -12.65 -10.91
C LYS A 16 -8.66 -13.67 -9.85
N THR A 17 -9.92 -13.61 -9.44
CA THR A 17 -10.52 -14.52 -8.44
C THR A 17 -10.48 -15.99 -8.88
N SER A 18 -10.69 -16.25 -10.18
CA SER A 18 -10.60 -17.60 -10.75
C SER A 18 -9.18 -18.17 -10.68
N LEU A 19 -8.17 -17.33 -10.94
CA LEU A 19 -6.75 -17.68 -10.80
C LEU A 19 -6.41 -18.00 -9.34
N ILE A 20 -6.83 -17.16 -8.41
CA ILE A 20 -6.59 -17.40 -6.97
C ILE A 20 -7.24 -18.71 -6.54
N ARG A 21 -8.46 -18.98 -6.98
CA ARG A 21 -9.14 -20.24 -6.70
C ARG A 21 -8.36 -21.45 -7.27
N ALA A 22 -7.80 -21.33 -8.46
CA ALA A 22 -6.96 -22.39 -9.06
C ALA A 22 -5.66 -22.61 -8.29
N LEU A 23 -5.02 -21.53 -7.80
CA LEU A 23 -3.80 -21.59 -7.01
C LEU A 23 -4.01 -22.17 -5.61
N THR A 24 -5.11 -21.80 -4.93
CA THR A 24 -5.30 -22.07 -3.49
C THR A 24 -6.39 -23.08 -3.18
N GLY A 25 -7.24 -23.42 -4.13
CA GLY A 25 -8.45 -24.22 -3.93
C GLY A 25 -9.57 -23.49 -3.16
N ARG A 26 -9.40 -22.20 -2.84
CA ARG A 26 -10.33 -21.40 -2.01
C ARG A 26 -10.95 -20.28 -2.81
N ASN A 27 -12.21 -19.93 -2.50
CA ASN A 27 -12.89 -18.79 -3.11
C ASN A 27 -12.71 -17.56 -2.21
N THR A 28 -12.31 -16.44 -2.79
CA THR A 28 -12.12 -15.15 -2.10
C THR A 28 -13.38 -14.30 -2.07
N ASP A 29 -14.34 -14.52 -2.97
CA ASP A 29 -15.62 -13.80 -2.99
C ASP A 29 -16.50 -14.25 -1.83
N ARG A 30 -16.71 -13.35 -0.86
CA ARG A 30 -17.45 -13.61 0.37
C ARG A 30 -18.85 -13.00 0.38
N LEU A 31 -19.04 -11.90 -0.35
CA LEU A 31 -20.32 -11.21 -0.41
C LEU A 31 -21.25 -11.94 -1.38
N SER A 32 -22.53 -12.07 -1.00
CA SER A 32 -23.55 -12.65 -1.89
C SER A 32 -23.70 -11.85 -3.20
N GLU A 33 -23.46 -10.55 -3.15
CA GLU A 33 -23.46 -9.68 -4.31
C GLU A 33 -22.29 -9.94 -5.25
N GLU A 34 -21.10 -10.22 -4.74
CA GLU A 34 -19.92 -10.63 -5.53
C GLU A 34 -20.21 -11.93 -6.27
N GLN A 35 -20.73 -12.93 -5.56
CA GLN A 35 -21.05 -14.23 -6.14
C GLN A 35 -22.16 -14.16 -7.19
N GLN A 36 -23.16 -13.29 -7.00
CA GLN A 36 -24.26 -13.12 -7.95
C GLN A 36 -23.84 -12.34 -9.21
N ARG A 37 -22.97 -11.34 -9.06
CA ARG A 37 -22.53 -10.48 -10.15
C ARG A 37 -21.24 -10.97 -10.83
N GLY A 38 -20.52 -11.91 -10.19
CA GLY A 38 -19.22 -12.39 -10.68
C GLY A 38 -18.10 -11.35 -10.61
N ILE A 39 -18.26 -10.30 -9.78
CA ILE A 39 -17.27 -9.23 -9.63
C ILE A 39 -16.84 -9.09 -8.18
N THR A 40 -15.54 -8.92 -7.94
CA THR A 40 -15.00 -8.62 -6.61
C THR A 40 -15.24 -7.15 -6.28
N ILE A 41 -15.89 -6.89 -5.14
CA ILE A 41 -16.26 -5.54 -4.65
C ILE A 41 -15.31 -5.09 -3.56
N ASP A 42 -15.04 -5.96 -2.61
CA ASP A 42 -14.16 -5.72 -1.47
C ASP A 42 -12.89 -6.59 -1.59
N LEU A 43 -11.89 -6.32 -0.75
CA LEU A 43 -10.68 -7.13 -0.73
C LEU A 43 -11.00 -8.58 -0.35
N GLY A 44 -10.57 -9.50 -1.18
CA GLY A 44 -10.54 -10.93 -0.87
C GLY A 44 -9.21 -11.31 -0.21
N PHE A 45 -9.26 -12.17 0.80
CA PHE A 45 -8.05 -12.63 1.48
C PHE A 45 -8.06 -14.15 1.58
N THR A 46 -6.93 -14.75 1.18
CA THR A 46 -6.70 -16.18 1.31
C THR A 46 -5.20 -16.46 1.51
N TYR A 47 -4.84 -17.70 1.61
CA TYR A 47 -3.44 -18.13 1.71
C TYR A 47 -3.27 -19.55 1.16
N TYR A 48 -2.05 -19.90 0.85
CA TYR A 48 -1.62 -21.28 0.65
C TYR A 48 -0.23 -21.48 1.25
N ASP A 49 0.08 -22.72 1.58
CA ASP A 49 1.41 -23.10 2.02
C ASP A 49 2.18 -23.59 0.78
N ASP A 50 3.36 -23.00 0.52
CA ASP A 50 4.20 -23.42 -0.60
C ASP A 50 4.91 -24.76 -0.31
N GLU A 51 5.63 -25.29 -1.29
CA GLU A 51 6.34 -26.55 -1.15
C GLU A 51 7.44 -26.53 -0.08
N SER A 52 7.95 -25.36 0.27
CA SER A 52 8.94 -25.15 1.34
C SER A 52 8.31 -25.02 2.73
N GLY A 53 6.98 -25.00 2.82
CA GLY A 53 6.23 -24.78 4.06
C GLY A 53 6.10 -23.32 4.47
N VAL A 54 6.42 -22.39 3.58
CA VAL A 54 6.19 -20.96 3.80
C VAL A 54 4.73 -20.64 3.52
N ARG A 55 4.08 -19.96 4.46
CA ARG A 55 2.70 -19.50 4.28
C ARG A 55 2.68 -18.19 3.51
N VAL A 56 2.03 -18.22 2.34
CA VAL A 56 1.91 -17.09 1.41
C VAL A 56 0.50 -16.53 1.50
N GLY A 57 0.38 -15.30 1.98
CA GLY A 57 -0.87 -14.56 1.98
C GLY A 57 -1.20 -14.06 0.56
N ILE A 58 -2.47 -14.13 0.18
CA ILE A 58 -2.94 -13.58 -1.10
C ILE A 58 -4.03 -12.55 -0.84
N VAL A 59 -3.88 -11.40 -1.48
CA VAL A 59 -4.86 -10.31 -1.49
C VAL A 59 -5.45 -10.20 -2.89
N ASP A 60 -6.73 -10.54 -3.01
CA ASP A 60 -7.50 -10.36 -4.24
C ASP A 60 -8.09 -8.96 -4.28
N VAL A 61 -7.64 -8.14 -5.22
CA VAL A 61 -8.12 -6.78 -5.33
C VAL A 61 -9.23 -6.66 -6.35
N PRO A 62 -10.25 -5.80 -6.10
CA PRO A 62 -11.29 -5.53 -7.07
C PRO A 62 -10.72 -4.87 -8.32
N GLY A 63 -11.22 -5.29 -9.50
CA GLY A 63 -10.77 -4.76 -10.80
C GLY A 63 -11.46 -3.48 -11.21
N HIS A 64 -12.64 -3.17 -10.67
CA HIS A 64 -13.49 -2.08 -11.15
C HIS A 64 -13.03 -0.71 -10.62
N GLU A 65 -13.01 0.33 -11.46
CA GLU A 65 -12.61 1.71 -11.13
C GLU A 65 -13.29 2.31 -9.89
N LYS A 66 -14.55 1.93 -9.63
CA LYS A 66 -15.30 2.38 -8.44
C LYS A 66 -14.71 1.86 -7.13
N PHE A 67 -13.95 0.76 -7.19
CA PHE A 67 -13.39 0.09 -6.01
C PHE A 67 -11.89 0.29 -5.84
N VAL A 68 -11.28 1.22 -6.58
CA VAL A 68 -9.84 1.57 -6.45
C VAL A 68 -9.48 1.93 -5.00
N LYS A 69 -10.38 2.56 -4.25
CA LYS A 69 -10.17 2.80 -2.81
C LYS A 69 -9.94 1.50 -2.01
N ASN A 70 -10.66 0.44 -2.34
CA ASN A 70 -10.47 -0.87 -1.71
C ASN A 70 -9.15 -1.49 -2.18
N MET A 71 -8.84 -1.38 -3.47
CA MET A 71 -7.53 -1.82 -4.01
C MET A 71 -6.38 -1.15 -3.24
N LEU A 72 -6.40 0.18 -3.08
CA LEU A 72 -5.34 0.93 -2.42
C LEU A 72 -5.06 0.43 -1.00
N SER A 73 -6.11 0.09 -0.24
CA SER A 73 -5.93 -0.49 1.10
C SER A 73 -5.35 -1.91 1.10
N GLY A 74 -5.45 -2.63 -0.01
CA GLY A 74 -4.88 -3.98 -0.17
C GLY A 74 -3.44 -3.98 -0.66
N VAL A 75 -3.04 -2.97 -1.45
CA VAL A 75 -1.67 -2.90 -2.02
C VAL A 75 -0.61 -2.62 -0.95
N HIS A 76 -0.98 -1.95 0.13
CA HIS A 76 -0.04 -1.66 1.22
C HIS A 76 0.43 -2.98 1.86
N GLY A 77 1.74 -3.23 1.78
CA GLY A 77 2.36 -4.44 2.31
C GLY A 77 2.38 -5.63 1.34
N MET A 78 2.08 -5.45 0.06
CA MET A 78 2.32 -6.47 -0.97
C MET A 78 3.81 -6.56 -1.29
N ASP A 79 4.33 -7.78 -1.27
CA ASP A 79 5.74 -8.08 -1.63
C ASP A 79 5.89 -8.40 -3.11
N ILE A 80 4.87 -9.00 -3.72
CA ILE A 80 4.83 -9.40 -5.13
C ILE A 80 3.43 -9.11 -5.69
N VAL A 81 3.35 -8.66 -6.94
CA VAL A 81 2.08 -8.51 -7.63
C VAL A 81 1.93 -9.50 -8.79
N LEU A 82 0.76 -10.13 -8.89
CA LEU A 82 0.33 -10.84 -10.08
C LEU A 82 -0.50 -9.88 -10.93
N VAL A 83 0.06 -9.44 -12.05
CA VAL A 83 -0.65 -8.60 -13.02
C VAL A 83 -1.36 -9.51 -14.01
N ILE A 84 -2.67 -9.50 -13.95
CA ILE A 84 -3.51 -10.46 -14.67
C ILE A 84 -4.12 -9.80 -15.91
N VAL A 85 -3.80 -10.38 -17.06
CA VAL A 85 -4.27 -9.95 -18.38
C VAL A 85 -4.98 -11.12 -19.05
N ALA A 86 -6.20 -10.93 -19.51
CA ALA A 86 -6.91 -11.97 -20.24
C ALA A 86 -6.43 -12.06 -21.70
N ALA A 87 -6.16 -13.26 -22.18
CA ALA A 87 -5.66 -13.49 -23.53
C ALA A 87 -6.63 -13.07 -24.63
N ASP A 88 -7.92 -13.06 -24.35
CA ASP A 88 -8.98 -12.65 -25.28
C ASP A 88 -9.13 -11.12 -25.41
N GLU A 89 -8.63 -10.34 -24.45
CA GLU A 89 -8.83 -8.88 -24.40
C GLU A 89 -7.54 -8.06 -24.42
N GLY A 90 -6.40 -8.64 -23.96
CA GLY A 90 -5.12 -7.91 -23.87
C GLY A 90 -5.09 -6.87 -22.72
N ILE A 91 -4.26 -5.83 -22.88
CA ILE A 91 -4.12 -4.78 -21.87
C ILE A 91 -5.29 -3.81 -21.92
N MET A 92 -5.98 -3.67 -20.80
CA MET A 92 -7.19 -2.86 -20.64
C MET A 92 -6.96 -1.64 -19.73
N PRO A 93 -7.77 -0.58 -19.81
CA PRO A 93 -7.53 0.68 -19.08
C PRO A 93 -7.36 0.53 -17.57
N GLN A 94 -8.09 -0.39 -16.93
CA GLN A 94 -7.96 -0.61 -15.48
C GLN A 94 -6.64 -1.30 -15.13
N THR A 95 -6.10 -2.15 -16.01
CA THR A 95 -4.76 -2.73 -15.85
C THR A 95 -3.71 -1.62 -15.83
N ILE A 96 -3.85 -0.63 -16.73
CA ILE A 96 -2.97 0.55 -16.79
C ILE A 96 -3.05 1.36 -15.49
N GLU A 97 -4.26 1.67 -15.01
CA GLU A 97 -4.45 2.40 -13.74
C GLU A 97 -3.83 1.64 -12.57
N HIS A 98 -4.02 0.32 -12.50
CA HIS A 98 -3.44 -0.53 -11.46
C HIS A 98 -1.91 -0.51 -11.50
N LEU A 99 -1.30 -0.63 -12.68
CA LEU A 99 0.15 -0.55 -12.84
C LEU A 99 0.72 0.81 -12.39
N ASN A 100 0.05 1.90 -12.75
CA ASN A 100 0.44 3.24 -12.28
C ASN A 100 0.38 3.36 -10.77
N ILE A 101 -0.68 2.85 -10.15
CA ILE A 101 -0.83 2.83 -8.68
C ILE A 101 0.27 2.00 -8.02
N LEU A 102 0.54 0.79 -8.51
CA LEU A 102 1.57 -0.09 -7.99
C LEU A 102 2.96 0.56 -8.05
N ASN A 103 3.27 1.19 -9.18
CA ASN A 103 4.53 1.94 -9.36
C ASN A 103 4.66 3.09 -8.35
N LEU A 104 3.60 3.89 -8.16
CA LEU A 104 3.58 5.00 -7.20
C LEU A 104 3.72 4.51 -5.75
N LEU A 105 3.19 3.35 -5.42
CA LEU A 105 3.28 2.73 -4.10
C LEU A 105 4.58 1.96 -3.88
N GLY A 106 5.47 1.90 -4.89
CA GLY A 106 6.79 1.31 -4.77
C GLY A 106 6.81 -0.22 -4.80
N VAL A 107 5.78 -0.85 -5.37
CA VAL A 107 5.83 -2.28 -5.68
C VAL A 107 6.79 -2.46 -6.86
N ASP A 108 7.84 -3.22 -6.68
CA ASP A 108 8.92 -3.39 -7.66
C ASP A 108 9.03 -4.80 -8.24
N LYS A 109 8.32 -5.77 -7.66
CA LYS A 109 8.35 -7.17 -8.08
C LYS A 109 6.99 -7.66 -8.52
N GLY A 110 6.97 -8.34 -9.66
CA GLY A 110 5.71 -8.90 -10.15
C GLY A 110 5.90 -9.98 -11.19
N ILE A 111 4.81 -10.67 -11.46
CA ILE A 111 4.66 -11.69 -12.49
C ILE A 111 3.47 -11.29 -13.37
N ILE A 112 3.67 -11.28 -14.68
CA ILE A 112 2.56 -11.08 -15.62
C ILE A 112 1.91 -12.44 -15.87
N VAL A 113 0.63 -12.53 -15.56
CA VAL A 113 -0.13 -13.76 -15.74
C VAL A 113 -1.15 -13.56 -16.84
N ILE A 114 -0.96 -14.23 -17.98
CA ILE A 114 -1.93 -14.18 -19.08
C ILE A 114 -2.92 -15.31 -18.91
N THR A 115 -4.17 -14.97 -18.56
CA THR A 115 -5.26 -15.91 -18.30
C THR A 115 -6.08 -16.25 -19.53
N LYS A 116 -7.02 -17.20 -19.39
CA LYS A 116 -7.95 -17.62 -20.46
C LYS A 116 -7.24 -18.11 -21.75
N THR A 117 -6.07 -18.70 -21.61
CA THR A 117 -5.29 -19.21 -22.76
C THR A 117 -6.00 -20.30 -23.56
N ASP A 118 -6.98 -20.98 -22.93
CA ASP A 118 -7.85 -21.96 -23.55
C ASP A 118 -8.90 -21.35 -24.53
N MET A 119 -9.04 -20.04 -24.54
CA MET A 119 -10.03 -19.34 -25.38
C MET A 119 -9.46 -18.75 -26.67
N VAL A 120 -8.14 -18.78 -26.87
CA VAL A 120 -7.47 -18.14 -28.00
C VAL A 120 -6.65 -19.15 -28.80
N ASP A 121 -6.49 -18.88 -30.11
CA ASP A 121 -5.61 -19.67 -30.98
C ASP A 121 -4.15 -19.16 -30.91
N LYS A 122 -3.26 -19.89 -31.62
CA LYS A 122 -1.82 -19.57 -31.59
C LYS A 122 -1.46 -18.23 -32.24
N ASP A 123 -2.22 -17.82 -33.25
CA ASP A 123 -1.92 -16.57 -33.96
C ASP A 123 -2.33 -15.38 -33.12
N TRP A 124 -3.50 -15.44 -32.49
CA TRP A 124 -3.95 -14.43 -31.53
C TRP A 124 -3.05 -14.34 -30.30
N TRP A 125 -2.62 -15.49 -29.79
CA TRP A 125 -1.68 -15.56 -28.67
C TRP A 125 -0.39 -14.76 -28.91
N GLY A 126 0.19 -14.89 -30.14
CA GLY A 126 1.40 -14.13 -30.49
C GLY A 126 1.19 -12.63 -30.40
N LEU A 127 0.07 -12.13 -30.93
CA LEU A 127 -0.28 -10.71 -30.91
C LEU A 127 -0.44 -10.17 -29.48
N VAL A 128 -1.16 -10.90 -28.63
CA VAL A 128 -1.37 -10.48 -27.23
C VAL A 128 -0.05 -10.48 -26.45
N LEU A 129 0.80 -11.46 -26.69
CA LEU A 129 2.11 -11.52 -26.02
C LEU A 129 3.00 -10.34 -26.43
N ASP A 130 2.99 -9.95 -27.70
CA ASP A 130 3.78 -8.82 -28.19
C ASP A 130 3.23 -7.49 -27.64
N ASP A 131 1.91 -7.29 -27.62
CA ASP A 131 1.25 -6.11 -27.03
C ASP A 131 1.58 -5.98 -25.54
N VAL A 132 1.48 -7.07 -24.78
CA VAL A 132 1.83 -7.09 -23.36
C VAL A 132 3.30 -6.76 -23.16
N LYS A 133 4.23 -7.35 -23.92
CA LYS A 133 5.67 -7.07 -23.82
C LYS A 133 5.99 -5.62 -24.18
N GLU A 134 5.40 -5.09 -25.22
CA GLU A 134 5.57 -3.70 -25.60
C GLU A 134 5.14 -2.77 -24.48
N TYR A 135 3.95 -2.98 -23.92
CA TYR A 135 3.44 -2.14 -22.85
C TYR A 135 4.30 -2.22 -21.58
N ILE A 136 4.62 -3.42 -21.09
CA ILE A 136 5.41 -3.57 -19.84
C ILE A 136 6.83 -3.07 -19.98
N SER A 137 7.39 -3.00 -21.20
CA SER A 137 8.75 -2.49 -21.45
C SER A 137 8.97 -1.06 -20.95
N HIS A 138 7.89 -0.28 -20.83
CA HIS A 138 7.86 1.09 -20.32
C HIS A 138 7.48 1.20 -18.84
N THR A 139 7.30 0.06 -18.15
CA THR A 139 6.91 0.01 -16.74
C THR A 139 8.03 -0.53 -15.85
N PHE A 140 7.80 -0.50 -14.54
CA PHE A 140 8.69 -1.13 -13.56
C PHE A 140 8.77 -2.67 -13.69
N LEU A 141 7.85 -3.28 -14.44
CA LEU A 141 7.78 -4.73 -14.72
C LEU A 141 8.40 -5.14 -16.06
N LYS A 142 9.27 -4.31 -16.66
CA LYS A 142 9.89 -4.57 -17.96
C LYS A 142 10.59 -5.93 -18.07
N ASP A 143 11.18 -6.39 -16.98
CA ASP A 143 11.90 -7.67 -16.89
C ASP A 143 11.08 -8.75 -16.18
N ALA A 144 9.79 -8.52 -15.91
CA ALA A 144 8.93 -9.45 -15.21
C ALA A 144 8.65 -10.70 -16.07
N PRO A 145 8.67 -11.89 -15.49
CA PRO A 145 8.31 -13.10 -16.22
C PRO A 145 6.84 -13.09 -16.61
N ILE A 146 6.54 -13.66 -17.77
CA ILE A 146 5.20 -13.80 -18.31
C ILE A 146 4.81 -15.28 -18.30
N VAL A 147 3.72 -15.61 -17.62
CA VAL A 147 3.23 -16.98 -17.46
C VAL A 147 1.84 -17.11 -18.06
N PRO A 148 1.67 -17.94 -19.11
CA PRO A 148 0.36 -18.27 -19.63
C PRO A 148 -0.36 -19.27 -18.73
N VAL A 149 -1.64 -19.02 -18.43
CA VAL A 149 -2.43 -19.94 -17.58
C VAL A 149 -3.86 -20.08 -18.09
N SER A 150 -4.43 -21.25 -17.83
CA SER A 150 -5.89 -21.46 -17.88
C SER A 150 -6.37 -21.97 -16.53
N SER A 151 -7.12 -21.15 -15.80
CA SER A 151 -7.76 -21.58 -14.55
C SER A 151 -8.83 -22.66 -14.76
N LYS A 152 -9.28 -22.87 -16.00
CA LYS A 152 -10.29 -23.85 -16.38
C LYS A 152 -9.68 -25.23 -16.62
N THR A 153 -8.55 -25.31 -17.34
CA THR A 153 -7.86 -26.56 -17.66
C THR A 153 -6.79 -26.93 -16.63
N GLY A 154 -6.29 -25.94 -15.87
CA GLY A 154 -5.18 -26.10 -14.93
C GLY A 154 -3.81 -25.85 -15.58
N ASP A 155 -3.75 -25.61 -16.89
CA ASP A 155 -2.49 -25.37 -17.58
C ASP A 155 -1.76 -24.13 -17.02
N GLY A 156 -0.44 -24.25 -16.83
CA GLY A 156 0.42 -23.16 -16.34
C GLY A 156 0.34 -22.88 -14.84
N ILE A 157 -0.61 -23.47 -14.09
CA ILE A 157 -0.78 -23.20 -12.64
C ILE A 157 0.43 -23.69 -11.83
N ASP A 158 0.97 -24.87 -12.11
CA ASP A 158 2.13 -25.41 -11.39
C ASP A 158 3.40 -24.62 -11.73
N GLU A 159 3.55 -24.17 -12.99
CA GLU A 159 4.64 -23.28 -13.39
C GLU A 159 4.58 -21.96 -12.61
N LEU A 160 3.39 -21.36 -12.50
CA LEU A 160 3.19 -20.13 -11.74
C LEU A 160 3.52 -20.33 -10.25
N LYS A 161 3.11 -21.45 -9.63
CA LYS A 161 3.47 -21.77 -8.23
C LYS A 161 4.97 -21.89 -8.05
N SER A 162 5.65 -22.61 -8.93
CA SER A 162 7.11 -22.78 -8.89
C SER A 162 7.84 -21.46 -9.02
N LEU A 163 7.35 -20.56 -9.89
CA LEU A 163 7.91 -19.23 -10.06
C LEU A 163 7.70 -18.36 -8.82
N ILE A 164 6.51 -18.38 -8.22
CA ILE A 164 6.22 -17.68 -6.96
C ILE A 164 7.17 -18.17 -5.86
N SER A 165 7.34 -19.48 -5.68
CA SER A 165 8.24 -20.06 -4.68
C SER A 165 9.69 -19.64 -4.91
N LYS A 166 10.14 -19.54 -6.18
CA LYS A 166 11.45 -19.00 -6.53
C LYS A 166 11.60 -17.54 -6.08
N PHE A 167 10.65 -16.66 -6.39
CA PHE A 167 10.67 -15.26 -5.97
C PHE A 167 10.76 -15.14 -4.44
N ILE A 168 9.95 -15.92 -3.71
CA ILE A 168 9.96 -15.96 -2.24
C ILE A 168 11.32 -16.40 -1.69
N SER A 169 11.97 -17.39 -2.31
CA SER A 169 13.27 -17.87 -1.88
C SER A 169 14.40 -16.85 -2.05
N GLU A 170 14.31 -16.01 -3.09
CA GLU A 170 15.29 -14.97 -3.44
C GLU A 170 15.06 -13.67 -2.65
N MET A 171 13.88 -13.48 -2.03
CA MET A 171 13.60 -12.29 -1.24
C MET A 171 14.28 -12.35 0.14
N PRO A 172 14.88 -11.22 0.59
CA PRO A 172 15.37 -11.14 1.96
C PRO A 172 14.23 -11.35 2.95
N GLU A 173 14.56 -11.82 4.15
CA GLU A 173 13.57 -11.82 5.24
C GLU A 173 13.21 -10.37 5.56
N ASN A 174 11.95 -10.03 5.33
CA ASN A 174 11.43 -8.71 5.67
C ASN A 174 11.16 -8.68 7.18
N ILE A 175 12.23 -8.63 7.97
CA ILE A 175 12.14 -8.42 9.41
C ILE A 175 12.08 -6.91 9.63
N ASN A 176 10.91 -6.32 9.41
CA ASN A 176 10.65 -4.98 9.90
C ASN A 176 10.64 -5.05 11.43
N LYS A 177 11.84 -4.87 12.00
CA LYS A 177 12.03 -4.72 13.45
C LYS A 177 11.41 -3.39 13.87
N GLY A 178 10.91 -3.34 15.08
CA GLY A 178 10.36 -2.13 15.67
C GLY A 178 8.96 -2.34 16.22
N GLU A 179 8.31 -1.24 16.49
CA GLU A 179 6.97 -1.21 17.06
C GLU A 179 5.93 -1.61 16.03
N GLY A 180 4.94 -2.40 16.48
CA GLY A 180 3.86 -2.87 15.59
C GLY A 180 3.03 -1.71 15.04
N VAL A 181 2.75 -1.76 13.74
CA VAL A 181 1.84 -0.82 13.04
C VAL A 181 0.85 -1.60 12.21
N LEU A 182 -0.45 -1.38 12.49
CA LEU A 182 -1.56 -2.03 11.79
C LEU A 182 -2.57 -1.00 11.29
N PRO A 183 -2.53 -0.61 10.00
CA PRO A 183 -3.61 0.15 9.38
C PRO A 183 -4.91 -0.66 9.35
N ILE A 184 -5.99 -0.08 9.87
CA ILE A 184 -7.30 -0.75 9.97
C ILE A 184 -8.06 -0.58 8.66
N ASP A 185 -8.49 -1.68 8.07
CA ASP A 185 -9.35 -1.68 6.88
C ASP A 185 -10.80 -2.09 7.18
N ARG A 186 -11.04 -2.85 8.25
CA ARG A 186 -12.39 -3.23 8.70
C ARG A 186 -12.51 -3.19 10.20
N VAL A 187 -13.70 -2.78 10.67
CA VAL A 187 -14.09 -2.79 12.09
C VAL A 187 -15.47 -3.46 12.20
N PHE A 188 -15.56 -4.44 13.06
CA PHE A 188 -16.83 -5.13 13.32
C PHE A 188 -16.97 -5.56 14.78
N THR A 189 -18.21 -5.82 15.20
CA THR A 189 -18.48 -6.33 16.55
C THR A 189 -18.91 -7.77 16.46
N LEU A 190 -18.26 -8.65 17.22
CA LEU A 190 -18.67 -10.04 17.39
C LEU A 190 -19.36 -10.23 18.73
N LYS A 191 -20.54 -10.88 18.69
CA LYS A 191 -21.32 -11.16 19.91
C LYS A 191 -20.50 -12.02 20.88
N GLY A 192 -20.34 -11.53 22.11
CA GLY A 192 -19.57 -12.23 23.16
C GLY A 192 -18.05 -12.00 23.10
N VAL A 193 -17.52 -11.43 22.02
CA VAL A 193 -16.08 -11.16 21.86
C VAL A 193 -15.79 -9.65 22.00
N GLY A 194 -16.63 -8.80 21.41
CA GLY A 194 -16.45 -7.36 21.41
C GLY A 194 -15.99 -6.81 20.06
N THR A 195 -15.27 -5.70 20.10
CA THR A 195 -14.79 -5.02 18.89
C THR A 195 -13.57 -5.74 18.34
N VAL A 196 -13.65 -6.11 17.06
CA VAL A 196 -12.56 -6.73 16.30
C VAL A 196 -12.22 -5.82 15.13
N VAL A 197 -10.95 -5.61 14.93
CA VAL A 197 -10.40 -4.88 13.79
C VAL A 197 -9.57 -5.80 12.93
N THR A 198 -9.50 -5.53 11.63
CA THR A 198 -8.59 -6.24 10.72
C THR A 198 -7.76 -5.26 9.92
N GLY A 199 -6.57 -5.71 9.54
CA GLY A 199 -5.63 -4.96 8.75
C GLY A 199 -4.47 -5.84 8.27
N THR A 200 -3.66 -5.30 7.38
CA THR A 200 -2.36 -5.87 7.04
C THR A 200 -1.32 -5.17 7.89
N GLN A 201 -0.61 -5.91 8.73
CA GLN A 201 0.44 -5.37 9.59
C GLN A 201 1.64 -4.96 8.73
N THR A 202 2.02 -3.68 8.80
CA THR A 202 3.07 -3.11 7.96
C THR A 202 4.44 -3.12 8.63
N HIS A 203 4.49 -3.00 9.96
CA HIS A 203 5.75 -2.92 10.71
C HIS A 203 5.68 -3.74 12.00
N GLY A 204 6.85 -4.10 12.50
CA GLY A 204 7.12 -4.62 13.84
C GLY A 204 6.33 -5.86 14.25
N GLU A 205 6.12 -5.98 15.56
CA GLU A 205 5.37 -7.09 16.16
C GLU A 205 4.30 -6.59 17.14
N PHE A 206 3.22 -7.38 17.28
CA PHE A 206 2.23 -7.22 18.34
C PHE A 206 2.12 -8.51 19.15
N LYS A 207 1.81 -8.36 20.44
CA LYS A 207 1.60 -9.48 21.38
C LYS A 207 0.25 -9.36 22.09
N ILE A 208 -0.32 -10.50 22.45
CA ILE A 208 -1.51 -10.50 23.31
C ILE A 208 -1.20 -9.82 24.66
N ASN A 209 -2.20 -9.13 25.22
CA ASN A 209 -2.08 -8.31 26.42
C ASN A 209 -1.19 -7.08 26.31
N GLN A 210 -0.70 -6.73 25.12
CA GLN A 210 0.04 -5.51 24.87
C GLN A 210 -0.91 -4.31 24.89
N ASP A 211 -0.48 -3.21 25.49
CA ASP A 211 -1.17 -1.92 25.45
C ASP A 211 -0.87 -1.23 24.11
N VAL A 212 -1.92 -0.71 23.47
CA VAL A 212 -1.85 -0.09 22.15
C VAL A 212 -2.68 1.20 22.10
N PHE A 213 -2.36 2.03 21.14
CA PHE A 213 -3.10 3.24 20.79
C PHE A 213 -3.75 3.11 19.42
N ILE A 214 -4.94 3.68 19.30
CA ILE A 214 -5.65 3.81 18.03
C ILE A 214 -5.55 5.27 17.60
N TYR A 215 -4.90 5.51 16.49
CA TYR A 215 -4.68 6.82 15.90
C TYR A 215 -5.63 7.06 14.71
N PRO A 216 -6.03 8.31 14.41
CA PRO A 216 -5.67 9.56 15.09
C PRO A 216 -6.49 9.83 16.35
N GLU A 217 -7.44 8.98 16.72
CA GLU A 217 -8.39 9.16 17.83
C GLU A 217 -7.72 9.18 19.21
N MET A 218 -6.48 8.73 19.30
CA MET A 218 -5.68 8.64 20.53
C MET A 218 -6.36 7.81 21.62
N ILE A 219 -7.02 6.71 21.22
CA ILE A 219 -7.73 5.82 22.14
C ILE A 219 -6.77 4.76 22.66
N GLU A 220 -6.62 4.69 23.97
CA GLU A 220 -5.88 3.61 24.63
C GLU A 220 -6.71 2.32 24.64
N SER A 221 -6.05 1.22 24.31
CA SER A 221 -6.66 -0.11 24.31
C SER A 221 -5.63 -1.18 24.65
N LYS A 222 -6.11 -2.41 24.77
CA LYS A 222 -5.28 -3.60 24.99
C LYS A 222 -5.69 -4.70 24.05
N ILE A 223 -4.74 -5.40 23.47
CA ILE A 223 -4.97 -6.56 22.60
C ILE A 223 -5.41 -7.75 23.45
N ARG A 224 -6.62 -8.24 23.26
CA ARG A 224 -7.15 -9.42 23.96
C ARG A 224 -6.81 -10.73 23.27
N SER A 225 -6.89 -10.73 21.94
CA SER A 225 -6.51 -11.87 21.11
C SER A 225 -6.06 -11.40 19.73
N ILE A 226 -5.23 -12.22 19.11
CA ILE A 226 -4.72 -12.04 17.75
C ILE A 226 -5.07 -13.27 16.95
N GLN A 227 -5.56 -13.07 15.72
CA GLN A 227 -5.72 -14.13 14.75
C GLN A 227 -4.97 -13.78 13.46
N VAL A 228 -4.24 -14.76 12.94
CA VAL A 228 -3.55 -14.68 11.65
C VAL A 228 -4.07 -15.82 10.79
N HIS A 229 -4.60 -15.49 9.62
CA HIS A 229 -5.22 -16.49 8.71
C HIS A 229 -6.33 -17.35 9.34
N GLY A 230 -7.02 -16.82 10.38
CA GLY A 230 -8.09 -17.54 11.09
C GLY A 230 -7.64 -18.45 12.22
N GLU A 231 -6.35 -18.50 12.50
CA GLU A 231 -5.75 -19.25 13.61
C GLU A 231 -5.40 -18.29 14.76
N ASP A 232 -5.67 -18.73 16.01
CA ASP A 232 -5.32 -17.95 17.21
C ASP A 232 -3.80 -17.98 17.41
N MET A 233 -3.22 -16.77 17.58
CA MET A 233 -1.78 -16.58 17.74
C MET A 233 -1.48 -15.76 18.99
N ASN A 234 -0.33 -15.96 19.60
CA ASN A 234 0.13 -15.15 20.72
C ASN A 234 0.76 -13.83 20.26
N GLU A 235 1.26 -13.80 19.03
CA GLU A 235 1.95 -12.66 18.42
C GLU A 235 1.69 -12.59 16.92
N SER A 236 1.88 -11.40 16.35
CA SER A 236 1.82 -11.18 14.90
C SER A 236 2.97 -10.31 14.44
N PHE A 237 3.32 -10.43 13.15
CA PHE A 237 4.48 -9.79 12.54
C PHE A 237 4.08 -9.00 11.29
N SER A 238 5.00 -8.16 10.81
CA SER A 238 4.85 -7.49 9.51
C SER A 238 4.56 -8.47 8.38
N SER A 239 3.92 -8.00 7.31
CA SER A 239 3.46 -8.79 6.16
C SER A 239 2.47 -9.91 6.53
N GLN A 240 1.71 -9.72 7.61
CA GLN A 240 0.61 -10.63 7.98
C GLN A 240 -0.74 -9.94 7.90
N ARG A 241 -1.75 -10.71 7.48
CA ARG A 241 -3.15 -10.33 7.63
C ARG A 241 -3.64 -10.67 9.03
N VAL A 242 -3.92 -9.65 9.82
CA VAL A 242 -4.20 -9.79 11.26
C VAL A 242 -5.61 -9.36 11.59
N ALA A 243 -6.26 -10.11 12.48
CA ALA A 243 -7.46 -9.69 13.18
C ALA A 243 -7.13 -9.56 14.67
N MET A 244 -7.50 -8.41 15.27
CA MET A 244 -7.24 -8.13 16.69
C MET A 244 -8.55 -7.84 17.42
N ASN A 245 -8.77 -8.49 18.54
CA ASN A 245 -9.79 -8.11 19.50
C ASN A 245 -9.22 -7.05 20.45
N LEU A 246 -9.92 -5.92 20.55
CA LEU A 246 -9.51 -4.77 21.34
C LEU A 246 -10.38 -4.62 22.60
N ALA A 247 -9.73 -4.32 23.72
CA ALA A 247 -10.41 -4.12 24.99
C ALA A 247 -11.00 -2.71 25.09
N ASN A 248 -12.21 -2.61 25.65
CA ASN A 248 -12.82 -1.33 26.07
C ASN A 248 -12.97 -0.28 24.96
N VAL A 249 -13.10 -0.71 23.71
CA VAL A 249 -13.30 0.16 22.54
C VAL A 249 -14.60 -0.23 21.84
N LYS A 250 -15.39 0.74 21.46
CA LYS A 250 -16.60 0.52 20.67
C LYS A 250 -16.29 0.65 19.18
N LYS A 251 -17.08 -0.04 18.34
CA LYS A 251 -16.94 0.04 16.89
C LYS A 251 -17.08 1.48 16.37
N GLU A 252 -17.94 2.28 16.98
CA GLU A 252 -18.24 3.66 16.59
C GLU A 252 -17.05 4.62 16.84
N ASP A 253 -16.13 4.23 17.74
CA ASP A 253 -14.97 5.04 18.10
C ASP A 253 -13.79 4.85 17.13
N ILE A 254 -13.86 3.84 16.24
CA ILE A 254 -12.79 3.48 15.31
C ILE A 254 -13.29 3.64 13.88
N LYS A 255 -12.50 4.24 13.02
CA LYS A 255 -12.80 4.38 11.59
C LYS A 255 -11.93 3.42 10.75
N ARG A 256 -12.39 3.13 9.53
CA ARG A 256 -11.52 2.62 8.49
C ARG A 256 -10.47 3.71 8.19
N GLY A 257 -9.19 3.36 8.20
CA GLY A 257 -8.10 4.31 8.07
C GLY A 257 -7.42 4.64 9.40
N SER A 258 -8.07 4.36 10.55
CA SER A 258 -7.37 4.40 11.84
C SER A 258 -6.21 3.41 11.85
N VAL A 259 -5.18 3.70 12.64
CA VAL A 259 -3.97 2.88 12.75
C VAL A 259 -3.76 2.47 14.18
N ILE A 260 -3.52 1.17 14.41
CA ILE A 260 -3.08 0.67 15.72
C ILE A 260 -1.57 0.68 15.75
N SER A 261 -1.02 1.22 16.84
CA SER A 261 0.40 1.10 17.15
C SER A 261 0.64 1.04 18.64
N VAL A 262 1.86 0.74 19.02
CA VAL A 262 2.30 0.82 20.39
C VAL A 262 2.35 2.30 20.83
N LYS A 263 2.43 2.53 22.11
CA LYS A 263 2.33 3.86 22.71
C LYS A 263 3.27 4.89 22.09
N ASP A 264 2.70 6.05 21.77
CA ASP A 264 3.40 7.31 21.46
C ASP A 264 4.48 7.23 20.35
N HIS A 265 4.23 6.35 19.36
CA HIS A 265 5.18 6.06 18.29
C HIS A 265 4.87 6.82 16.98
N LEU A 266 3.59 7.08 16.69
CA LEU A 266 3.17 7.67 15.43
C LEU A 266 2.82 9.15 15.56
N LEU A 267 3.01 9.90 14.47
CA LEU A 267 2.60 11.29 14.36
C LEU A 267 1.26 11.43 13.64
N VAL A 268 0.47 12.37 14.13
CA VAL A 268 -0.78 12.79 13.51
C VAL A 268 -0.59 14.17 12.90
N SER A 269 -0.90 14.36 11.62
CA SER A 269 -0.65 15.62 10.92
C SER A 269 -1.71 15.92 9.86
N ASN A 270 -1.99 17.19 9.65
CA ASN A 270 -2.76 17.70 8.51
C ASN A 270 -1.91 18.54 7.55
N LEU A 271 -0.60 18.68 7.80
CA LEU A 271 0.35 19.33 6.88
C LEU A 271 1.55 18.43 6.72
N ILE A 272 1.91 18.11 5.49
CA ILE A 272 3.03 17.22 5.16
C ILE A 272 3.91 17.81 4.06
N ASP A 273 5.23 17.61 4.17
CA ASP A 273 6.19 17.81 3.09
C ASP A 273 6.29 16.53 2.28
N VAL A 274 6.25 16.65 0.97
CA VAL A 274 6.21 15.49 0.07
C VAL A 274 7.08 15.68 -1.16
N LYS A 275 7.56 14.57 -1.71
CA LYS A 275 7.98 14.45 -3.09
C LYS A 275 6.77 13.99 -3.90
N LEU A 276 6.29 14.83 -4.80
CA LEU A 276 5.06 14.60 -5.57
C LEU A 276 5.41 14.33 -7.04
N LYS A 277 4.83 13.27 -7.61
CA LYS A 277 4.96 12.89 -9.02
C LYS A 277 3.59 12.93 -9.71
N CYS A 278 3.55 13.47 -10.92
CA CYS A 278 2.41 13.32 -11.81
C CYS A 278 2.67 12.12 -12.74
N ILE A 279 1.70 11.21 -12.89
CA ILE A 279 1.90 10.03 -13.76
C ILE A 279 2.04 10.46 -15.21
N PRO A 280 2.91 9.80 -16.00
CA PRO A 280 3.19 10.19 -17.40
C PRO A 280 1.95 10.21 -18.29
N ASP A 281 1.06 9.22 -18.13
CA ASP A 281 -0.15 9.05 -18.93
C ASP A 281 -1.35 9.83 -18.41
N SER A 282 -1.16 10.73 -17.43
CA SER A 282 -2.25 11.53 -16.88
C SER A 282 -2.79 12.49 -17.93
N LYS A 283 -4.11 12.53 -18.08
CA LYS A 283 -4.80 13.55 -18.87
C LYS A 283 -4.84 14.93 -18.21
N TYR A 284 -4.47 15.02 -16.95
CA TYR A 284 -4.57 16.19 -16.12
C TYR A 284 -3.24 16.48 -15.44
N SER A 285 -2.85 17.73 -15.45
CA SER A 285 -1.78 18.26 -14.62
C SER A 285 -2.27 18.55 -13.19
N ILE A 286 -1.35 18.65 -12.26
CA ILE A 286 -1.65 19.02 -10.87
C ILE A 286 -1.35 20.52 -10.70
N LYS A 287 -2.39 21.33 -10.56
CA LYS A 287 -2.23 22.79 -10.40
C LYS A 287 -2.03 23.18 -8.94
N ASN A 288 -1.26 24.26 -8.74
CA ASN A 288 -1.10 24.82 -7.41
C ASN A 288 -2.46 25.23 -6.82
N ARG A 289 -2.67 24.92 -5.55
CA ARG A 289 -3.92 25.11 -4.79
C ARG A 289 -5.11 24.29 -5.27
N SER A 290 -4.94 23.36 -6.22
CA SER A 290 -6.00 22.42 -6.57
C SER A 290 -6.36 21.54 -5.39
N ARG A 291 -7.64 21.15 -5.34
CA ARG A 291 -8.13 20.13 -4.41
C ARG A 291 -8.01 18.77 -5.10
N VAL A 292 -7.46 17.83 -4.38
CA VAL A 292 -7.27 16.45 -4.81
C VAL A 292 -7.78 15.50 -3.73
N ARG A 293 -8.05 14.26 -4.09
CA ARG A 293 -8.26 13.18 -3.14
C ARG A 293 -6.91 12.57 -2.81
N PHE A 294 -6.57 12.58 -1.56
CA PHE A 294 -5.35 12.01 -1.02
C PHE A 294 -5.66 10.65 -0.39
N HIS A 295 -4.87 9.64 -0.72
CA HIS A 295 -5.02 8.29 -0.19
C HIS A 295 -3.70 7.79 0.37
N ILE A 296 -3.75 7.26 1.58
CA ILE A 296 -2.63 6.61 2.26
C ILE A 296 -3.15 5.38 3.01
N GLY A 297 -2.57 4.20 2.77
CA GLY A 297 -3.10 2.95 3.32
C GLY A 297 -4.59 2.79 3.01
N SER A 298 -5.42 2.68 4.03
CA SER A 298 -6.89 2.59 3.91
C SER A 298 -7.61 3.94 4.10
N GLU A 299 -6.88 5.03 4.40
CA GLU A 299 -7.42 6.37 4.64
C GLU A 299 -7.61 7.13 3.32
N GLU A 300 -8.66 7.96 3.28
CA GLU A 300 -8.93 8.92 2.20
C GLU A 300 -9.36 10.26 2.79
N THR A 301 -8.65 11.30 2.44
CA THR A 301 -9.01 12.69 2.78
C THR A 301 -8.84 13.61 1.58
N LEU A 302 -9.31 14.84 1.68
CA LEU A 302 -9.06 15.85 0.67
C LEU A 302 -7.78 16.63 1.02
N ALA A 303 -6.99 16.91 0.00
CA ALA A 303 -5.78 17.69 0.13
C ALA A 303 -5.81 18.93 -0.77
N ARG A 304 -5.19 20.02 -0.32
CA ARG A 304 -4.82 21.15 -1.15
C ARG A 304 -3.34 21.07 -1.47
N VAL A 305 -3.00 21.02 -2.74
CA VAL A 305 -1.61 20.95 -3.22
C VAL A 305 -0.97 22.33 -3.21
N ILE A 306 0.19 22.46 -2.59
CA ILE A 306 0.99 23.69 -2.56
C ILE A 306 2.31 23.40 -3.25
N LEU A 307 2.39 23.73 -4.55
CA LEU A 307 3.61 23.64 -5.34
C LEU A 307 4.54 24.80 -4.99
N LEU A 308 5.79 24.56 -4.64
CA LEU A 308 6.68 25.58 -4.13
C LEU A 308 7.41 26.35 -5.22
N ASP A 309 7.79 25.70 -6.31
CA ASP A 309 8.65 26.23 -7.38
C ASP A 309 7.92 26.56 -8.68
N ARG A 310 6.68 26.12 -8.82
CA ARG A 310 5.92 26.22 -10.07
C ARG A 310 4.43 26.45 -9.85
N GLY A 311 3.71 26.77 -10.92
CA GLY A 311 2.24 26.94 -10.89
C GLY A 311 1.48 25.64 -11.17
N GLU A 312 2.13 24.70 -11.87
CA GLU A 312 1.54 23.49 -12.40
C GLU A 312 2.61 22.39 -12.51
N LEU A 313 2.25 21.16 -12.18
CA LEU A 313 3.06 19.95 -12.33
C LEU A 313 2.45 19.15 -13.47
N ASN A 314 3.19 19.04 -14.59
CA ASN A 314 2.72 18.36 -15.79
C ASN A 314 2.90 16.83 -15.70
N PRO A 315 2.19 16.05 -16.53
CA PRO A 315 2.40 14.61 -16.64
C PRO A 315 3.89 14.25 -16.86
N GLY A 316 4.36 13.27 -16.09
CA GLY A 316 5.76 12.83 -16.12
C GLY A 316 6.73 13.65 -15.26
N GLU A 317 6.31 14.79 -14.73
CA GLU A 317 7.15 15.62 -13.86
C GLU A 317 7.06 15.23 -12.39
N GLU A 318 8.09 15.58 -11.63
CA GLU A 318 8.12 15.51 -10.16
C GLU A 318 8.56 16.85 -9.55
N CYS A 319 8.14 17.12 -8.32
CA CYS A 319 8.54 18.29 -7.56
C CYS A 319 8.42 18.06 -6.04
N TYR A 320 9.01 18.97 -5.27
CA TYR A 320 8.76 19.06 -3.84
C TYR A 320 7.56 19.99 -3.56
N ALA A 321 6.66 19.52 -2.70
CA ALA A 321 5.43 20.22 -2.42
C ALA A 321 5.02 20.08 -0.95
N GLN A 322 4.10 20.95 -0.50
CA GLN A 322 3.36 20.73 0.73
C GLN A 322 1.93 20.33 0.41
N LEU A 323 1.40 19.36 1.15
CA LEU A 323 -0.02 19.01 1.10
C LEU A 323 -0.70 19.45 2.41
N LEU A 324 -1.71 20.30 2.27
CA LEU A 324 -2.59 20.67 3.37
C LEU A 324 -3.83 19.81 3.31
N LEU A 325 -3.94 18.88 4.24
CA LEU A 325 -5.02 17.90 4.34
C LEU A 325 -6.22 18.49 5.08
N GLN A 326 -7.41 18.06 4.72
CA GLN A 326 -8.65 18.48 5.37
C GLN A 326 -8.79 17.82 6.74
N ASP A 327 -8.46 16.54 6.83
CA ASP A 327 -8.51 15.75 8.04
C ASP A 327 -7.08 15.40 8.48
N GLU A 328 -6.89 15.16 9.75
CA GLU A 328 -5.64 14.65 10.29
C GLU A 328 -5.44 13.19 9.86
N ILE A 329 -4.24 12.88 9.42
CA ILE A 329 -3.82 11.53 9.05
C ILE A 329 -2.72 11.02 9.98
N VAL A 330 -2.59 9.72 10.04
CA VAL A 330 -1.45 9.03 10.64
C VAL A 330 -0.58 8.50 9.52
N ALA A 331 0.70 8.82 9.57
CA ALA A 331 1.67 8.35 8.60
C ALA A 331 3.06 8.31 9.20
N MET A 332 3.97 7.70 8.48
CA MET A 332 5.40 7.69 8.77
C MET A 332 6.17 8.37 7.63
N ARG A 333 7.39 8.79 7.93
CA ARG A 333 8.32 9.23 6.90
C ARG A 333 8.55 8.09 5.91
N LYS A 334 8.67 8.41 4.62
CA LYS A 334 8.79 7.45 3.49
C LYS A 334 7.51 6.71 3.12
N ASP A 335 6.41 6.91 3.84
CA ASP A 335 5.12 6.35 3.40
C ASP A 335 4.75 6.86 2.02
N LYS A 336 4.25 5.94 1.20
CA LYS A 336 3.78 6.24 -0.15
C LYS A 336 2.31 6.61 -0.13
N PHE A 337 1.94 7.55 -0.99
CA PHE A 337 0.56 8.00 -1.13
C PHE A 337 0.14 8.15 -2.59
N ILE A 338 -1.16 8.15 -2.81
CA ILE A 338 -1.78 8.36 -4.13
C ILE A 338 -2.59 9.65 -4.12
N VAL A 339 -2.53 10.34 -5.24
CA VAL A 339 -3.34 11.54 -5.50
C VAL A 339 -4.28 11.25 -6.66
N ARG A 340 -5.58 11.44 -6.41
CA ARG A 340 -6.62 11.30 -7.45
C ARG A 340 -7.27 12.65 -7.71
N PHE A 341 -7.64 12.88 -8.96
CA PHE A 341 -8.35 14.10 -9.35
C PHE A 341 -9.69 14.17 -8.61
N PHE A 342 -10.12 15.40 -8.28
CA PHE A 342 -11.33 15.55 -7.47
C PHE A 342 -12.59 15.06 -8.19
N SER A 343 -12.75 15.42 -9.46
CA SER A 343 -13.83 15.00 -10.34
C SER A 343 -13.46 15.20 -11.81
N PRO A 344 -13.47 14.16 -12.66
CA PRO A 344 -13.76 12.75 -12.36
C PRO A 344 -12.70 12.12 -11.45
N VAL A 345 -13.05 11.06 -10.72
CA VAL A 345 -12.13 10.42 -9.76
C VAL A 345 -11.20 9.46 -10.49
N ILE A 346 -10.08 9.97 -10.94
CA ILE A 346 -9.02 9.22 -11.63
C ILE A 346 -7.67 9.47 -10.96
N THR A 347 -6.78 8.50 -10.99
CA THR A 347 -5.43 8.62 -10.46
C THR A 347 -4.61 9.55 -11.35
N ILE A 348 -4.00 10.58 -10.76
CA ILE A 348 -3.21 11.59 -11.48
C ILE A 348 -1.76 11.65 -10.99
N GLY A 349 -1.46 11.08 -9.83
CA GLY A 349 -0.14 11.11 -9.27
C GLY A 349 -0.07 10.47 -7.90
N GLY A 350 1.05 10.65 -7.25
CA GLY A 350 1.34 10.16 -5.91
C GLY A 350 2.75 10.55 -5.51
N GLY A 351 3.26 9.94 -4.48
CA GLY A 351 4.60 10.25 -4.04
C GLY A 351 4.93 9.69 -2.69
N GLU A 352 5.84 10.37 -2.02
CA GLU A 352 6.42 9.96 -0.76
C GLU A 352 6.36 11.08 0.26
N ILE A 353 6.05 10.75 1.51
CA ILE A 353 6.07 11.69 2.63
C ILE A 353 7.51 11.88 3.11
N LEU A 354 7.97 13.12 3.12
CA LEU A 354 9.31 13.47 3.59
C LEU A 354 9.30 13.91 5.06
N GLU A 355 8.26 14.63 5.47
CA GLU A 355 8.08 15.04 6.88
C GLU A 355 6.61 15.24 7.22
N LEU A 356 6.25 14.88 8.45
CA LEU A 356 4.98 15.22 9.08
C LEU A 356 5.14 16.44 9.99
N LYS A 357 4.09 17.25 10.11
CA LYS A 357 4.10 18.52 10.88
C LYS A 357 5.25 19.47 10.51
N PRO A 358 5.55 19.68 9.21
CA PRO A 358 6.60 20.61 8.81
C PRO A 358 6.21 22.06 9.11
N SER A 359 7.19 22.95 9.09
CA SER A 359 6.92 24.37 9.05
C SER A 359 6.28 24.78 7.72
N LYS A 360 5.39 25.82 7.73
CA LYS A 360 4.80 26.33 6.47
C LYS A 360 5.86 27.00 5.60
N LYS A 361 5.96 26.57 4.34
CA LYS A 361 6.94 27.07 3.38
C LYS A 361 6.38 28.19 2.52
N LYS A 362 7.24 29.17 2.19
CA LYS A 362 6.92 30.25 1.25
C LYS A 362 7.24 29.80 -0.17
N ARG A 363 6.31 30.01 -1.09
CA ARG A 363 6.49 29.71 -2.51
C ARG A 363 7.55 30.59 -3.15
N PHE A 364 8.23 30.08 -4.17
CA PHE A 364 9.26 30.77 -4.94
C PHE A 364 10.41 31.30 -4.09
N ARG A 365 10.72 30.63 -2.99
CA ARG A 365 11.89 30.84 -2.16
C ARG A 365 12.79 29.63 -2.28
N GLU A 366 13.99 29.84 -2.80
CA GLU A 366 15.00 28.78 -2.99
C GLU A 366 15.28 28.05 -1.67
N GLU A 367 15.47 28.79 -0.59
CA GLU A 367 15.62 28.27 0.77
C GLU A 367 14.50 27.30 1.17
N SER A 368 13.24 27.63 0.86
CA SER A 368 12.09 26.74 1.18
C SER A 368 12.13 25.42 0.41
N ILE A 369 12.61 25.46 -0.84
CA ILE A 369 12.72 24.28 -1.70
C ILE A 369 13.89 23.41 -1.23
N GLU A 370 15.05 24.02 -0.92
CA GLU A 370 16.22 23.32 -0.41
C GLU A 370 15.94 22.61 0.92
N LEU A 371 15.22 23.27 1.85
CA LEU A 371 14.83 22.66 3.12
C LEU A 371 14.02 21.36 2.93
N ILE A 372 13.11 21.30 1.95
CA ILE A 372 12.39 20.05 1.67
C ILE A 372 13.28 19.06 0.92
N LYS A 373 14.06 19.53 -0.04
CA LYS A 373 14.96 18.68 -0.83
C LYS A 373 15.96 17.93 0.04
N ASN A 374 16.51 18.59 1.06
CA ASN A 374 17.48 18.00 1.98
C ASN A 374 16.88 16.88 2.86
N LYS A 375 15.54 16.81 2.96
CA LYS A 375 14.84 15.71 3.64
C LYS A 375 14.68 14.46 2.76
N ASP A 376 14.89 14.59 1.44
CA ASP A 376 14.81 13.47 0.47
C ASP A 376 16.15 12.71 0.42
N THR A 377 16.51 12.09 1.54
CA THR A 377 17.72 11.30 1.72
C THR A 377 17.40 10.00 2.47
N ASP A 378 18.25 8.98 2.32
CA ASP A 378 18.19 7.73 3.08
C ASP A 378 19.16 7.75 4.28
N SER A 379 20.01 8.75 4.37
CA SER A 379 20.92 8.93 5.51
C SER A 379 20.18 9.49 6.72
N ILE A 380 20.30 8.82 7.86
CA ILE A 380 19.69 9.26 9.12
C ILE A 380 20.32 10.59 9.56
N SER A 381 21.64 10.70 9.53
CA SER A 381 22.36 11.93 9.91
C SER A 381 21.93 13.13 9.07
N GLU A 382 21.89 12.99 7.73
CA GLU A 382 21.44 14.08 6.84
C GLU A 382 19.96 14.44 7.09
N SER A 383 19.13 13.45 7.41
CA SER A 383 17.72 13.67 7.75
C SER A 383 17.57 14.47 9.05
N ILE A 384 18.37 14.15 10.06
CA ILE A 384 18.41 14.89 11.33
C ILE A 384 18.82 16.34 11.08
N GLU A 385 19.93 16.55 10.34
CA GLU A 385 20.41 17.90 10.00
C GLU A 385 19.34 18.72 9.25
N ALA A 386 18.67 18.10 8.28
CA ALA A 386 17.61 18.77 7.50
C ALA A 386 16.40 19.15 8.37
N ILE A 387 15.98 18.28 9.30
CA ILE A 387 14.88 18.54 10.24
C ILE A 387 15.27 19.65 11.21
N LEU A 388 16.46 19.60 11.78
CA LEU A 388 16.95 20.64 12.71
C LEU A 388 17.09 21.99 12.00
N ALA A 389 17.59 22.03 10.78
CA ALA A 389 17.68 23.24 9.97
C ALA A 389 16.28 23.87 9.70
N ASP A 390 15.28 23.04 9.45
CA ASP A 390 13.90 23.50 9.23
C ASP A 390 13.24 24.01 10.52
N ARG A 391 13.54 23.41 11.66
CA ARG A 391 13.01 23.83 12.99
C ARG A 391 13.69 25.07 13.52
N GLY A 392 14.88 25.39 13.04
CA GLY A 392 15.64 26.57 13.46
C GLY A 392 16.00 26.56 14.94
N THR A 393 15.40 27.43 15.74
CA THR A 393 15.66 27.56 17.18
C THR A 393 14.74 26.73 18.07
N ASP A 394 13.79 26.00 17.48
CA ASP A 394 12.88 25.14 18.24
C ASP A 394 13.65 23.98 18.87
N PHE A 395 13.36 23.70 20.14
CA PHE A 395 13.98 22.59 20.82
C PHE A 395 13.37 21.27 20.34
N VAL A 396 14.21 20.36 19.83
CA VAL A 396 13.80 19.03 19.34
C VAL A 396 14.46 17.99 20.23
N THR A 397 13.65 17.13 20.84
CA THR A 397 14.16 16.01 21.67
C THR A 397 14.51 14.79 20.81
N LYS A 398 15.25 13.83 21.37
CA LYS A 398 15.52 12.54 20.75
C LYS A 398 14.21 11.80 20.41
N SER A 399 13.23 11.85 21.31
CA SER A 399 11.91 11.26 21.10
C SER A 399 11.17 11.93 19.96
N ASP A 400 11.28 13.25 19.79
CA ASP A 400 10.70 13.95 18.63
C ASP A 400 11.36 13.53 17.32
N LEU A 401 12.68 13.38 17.29
CA LEU A 401 13.41 12.89 16.11
C LEU A 401 13.03 11.45 15.78
N SER A 402 12.90 10.58 16.79
CA SER A 402 12.44 9.19 16.61
C SER A 402 11.09 9.13 15.89
N LYS A 403 10.12 9.93 16.34
CA LYS A 403 8.79 10.00 15.74
C LYS A 403 8.82 10.63 14.35
N LEU A 404 9.59 11.72 14.14
CA LEU A 404 9.70 12.41 12.86
C LEU A 404 10.37 11.56 11.80
N LEU A 405 11.38 10.80 12.18
CA LEU A 405 12.13 9.91 11.28
C LEU A 405 11.52 8.51 11.18
N SER A 406 10.60 8.16 12.10
CA SER A 406 9.97 6.84 12.19
C SER A 406 10.99 5.72 12.42
N ILE A 407 12.00 5.97 13.27
CA ILE A 407 13.05 5.02 13.64
C ILE A 407 13.21 4.97 15.16
N PRO A 408 13.74 3.85 15.71
CA PRO A 408 14.00 3.74 17.16
C PRO A 408 14.97 4.80 17.67
N GLU A 409 14.78 5.25 18.93
CA GLU A 409 15.67 6.24 19.55
C GLU A 409 17.13 5.76 19.63
N GLU A 410 17.34 4.44 19.75
CA GLU A 410 18.67 3.82 19.82
C GLU A 410 19.46 4.05 18.53
N ASP A 411 18.79 3.96 17.38
CA ASP A 411 19.41 4.18 16.07
C ASP A 411 19.82 5.66 15.88
N ILE A 412 19.02 6.60 16.43
CA ILE A 412 19.36 8.03 16.41
C ILE A 412 20.62 8.32 17.23
N ILE A 413 20.78 7.66 18.38
CA ILE A 413 21.94 7.88 19.24
C ILE A 413 23.23 7.44 18.54
N SER A 414 23.18 6.29 17.86
CA SER A 414 24.36 5.76 17.15
C SER A 414 24.85 6.64 15.99
N ASP A 415 23.95 7.46 15.40
CA ASP A 415 24.29 8.34 14.26
C ASP A 415 24.63 9.78 14.69
N ILE A 416 24.36 10.16 15.96
CA ILE A 416 24.73 11.49 16.49
C ILE A 416 26.10 11.45 17.21
N GLU A 417 26.51 10.30 17.76
CA GLU A 417 27.81 10.09 18.38
C GLU A 417 28.92 9.84 17.33
#